data_2b920cdbf3c76944e209ceebed4ee535
#
_entry.id   2b920cdbf3c76944e209ceebed4ee535
#
_cell.length_a   1.000
_cell.length_b   1.000
_cell.length_c   1.000
_cell.angle_alpha   90.00
_cell.angle_beta   90.00
_cell.angle_gamma   90.00
#
_symmetry.space_group_name_H-M   'P 1'
#
loop_
_entity.id
_entity.type
_entity.pdbx_description
1 polymer ?
#
loop_
_entity_poly.entity_id
_entity_poly.type
_entity_poly.pdbx_seq_one_letter_code
_entity_poly.pdbx_strand_id
1 'polypeptide(L)'
;KKSNRGVIIISLIFAFLVGGIFYYFYDSANKNKELEAYEDAMQSSDPMVLQSYLDTYKDADEAHRDSIMAHLELLKQTDQDWTNAVVSGSKEALQAYLDKYPNSPHKQEVLNKIDSIDWNVAKNADNVEAYQAYLAAHADGSHIEEAENAMKKAKSRDLQPEEKDMVSSLFRHF
;
A
#
# COMPACT_ATOMS: atom_id res chain seq x y z
N LYS A 1 5.63 -65.94 45.78
CA LYS A 1 6.18 -64.84 44.99
C LYS A 1 5.01 -63.99 44.53
N LYS A 2 4.74 -62.83 45.20
CA LYS A 2 3.67 -61.90 44.77
C LYS A 2 4.06 -61.35 43.36
N SER A 3 3.16 -61.51 42.42
CA SER A 3 3.34 -61.04 41.04
C SER A 3 3.33 -59.49 40.99
N ASN A 4 4.42 -58.86 40.62
CA ASN A 4 4.52 -57.40 40.43
C ASN A 4 3.80 -56.90 39.13
N ARG A 5 3.06 -57.78 38.45
CA ARG A 5 2.35 -57.45 37.20
C ARG A 5 1.40 -56.30 37.32
N GLY A 6 0.66 -56.19 38.45
CA GLY A 6 -0.26 -55.09 38.71
C GLY A 6 0.44 -53.73 38.82
N VAL A 7 1.59 -53.70 39.52
CA VAL A 7 2.39 -52.48 39.66
C VAL A 7 2.92 -51.99 38.29
N ILE A 8 3.38 -52.92 37.46
CA ILE A 8 3.91 -52.62 36.13
C ILE A 8 2.79 -52.04 35.26
N ILE A 9 1.60 -52.61 35.28
CA ILE A 9 0.45 -52.14 34.48
C ILE A 9 0.04 -50.75 34.93
N ILE A 10 -0.06 -50.50 36.25
CA ILE A 10 -0.40 -49.17 36.79
C ILE A 10 0.65 -48.12 36.42
N SER A 11 1.94 -48.48 36.50
CA SER A 11 3.04 -47.58 36.07
C SER A 11 2.98 -47.21 34.60
N LEU A 12 2.65 -48.18 33.71
CA LEU A 12 2.47 -47.93 32.28
C LEU A 12 1.28 -46.99 32.01
N ILE A 13 0.14 -47.26 32.66
CA ILE A 13 -1.05 -46.39 32.52
C ILE A 13 -0.71 -44.97 32.98
N PHE A 14 -0.03 -44.83 34.12
CA PHE A 14 0.39 -43.52 34.62
C PHE A 14 1.35 -42.80 33.65
N ALA A 15 2.33 -43.51 33.07
CA ALA A 15 3.24 -42.96 32.10
C ALA A 15 2.53 -42.50 30.82
N PHE A 16 1.53 -43.23 30.33
CA PHE A 16 0.67 -42.81 29.21
C PHE A 16 -0.17 -41.57 29.53
N LEU A 17 -0.74 -41.50 30.73
CA LEU A 17 -1.52 -40.32 31.16
C LEU A 17 -0.63 -39.09 31.28
N VAL A 18 0.52 -39.20 31.92
CA VAL A 18 1.47 -38.07 32.03
C VAL A 18 1.99 -37.67 30.65
N GLY A 19 2.38 -38.63 29.82
CA GLY A 19 2.80 -38.37 28.43
C GLY A 19 1.73 -37.71 27.61
N GLY A 20 0.46 -38.10 27.73
CA GLY A 20 -0.69 -37.52 27.08
C GLY A 20 -0.95 -36.07 27.52
N ILE A 21 -0.81 -35.79 28.83
CA ILE A 21 -0.93 -34.45 29.37
C ILE A 21 0.21 -33.55 28.85
N PHE A 22 1.45 -34.02 28.87
CA PHE A 22 2.59 -33.25 28.31
C PHE A 22 2.42 -33.00 26.81
N TYR A 23 1.97 -34.00 26.06
CA TYR A 23 1.69 -33.85 24.63
C TYR A 23 0.60 -32.83 24.38
N TYR A 24 -0.49 -32.85 25.17
CA TYR A 24 -1.58 -31.89 25.06
C TYR A 24 -1.11 -30.44 25.30
N PHE A 25 -0.33 -30.20 26.38
CA PHE A 25 0.20 -28.86 26.65
C PHE A 25 1.21 -28.40 25.60
N TYR A 26 2.05 -29.32 25.09
CA TYR A 26 3.00 -29.02 24.03
C TYR A 26 2.27 -28.64 22.72
N ASP A 27 1.28 -29.41 22.32
CA ASP A 27 0.47 -29.15 21.13
C ASP A 27 -0.31 -27.83 21.25
N SER A 28 -0.93 -27.58 22.41
CA SER A 28 -1.63 -26.33 22.68
C SER A 28 -0.71 -25.12 22.64
N ALA A 29 0.49 -25.22 23.22
CA ALA A 29 1.47 -24.13 23.17
C ALA A 29 1.98 -23.86 21.76
N ASN A 30 2.16 -24.89 20.94
CA ASN A 30 2.55 -24.73 19.55
C ASN A 30 1.44 -24.10 18.70
N LYS A 31 0.19 -24.49 18.90
CA LYS A 31 -0.96 -23.90 18.23
C LYS A 31 -1.12 -22.41 18.56
N ASN A 32 -0.91 -22.02 19.82
CA ASN A 32 -0.99 -20.61 20.22
C ASN A 32 0.12 -19.77 19.55
N LYS A 33 1.34 -20.30 19.46
CA LYS A 33 2.46 -19.65 18.75
C LYS A 33 2.22 -19.53 17.25
N GLU A 34 1.65 -20.58 16.66
CA GLU A 34 1.29 -20.57 15.25
C GLU A 34 0.22 -19.51 14.96
N LEU A 35 -0.84 -19.44 15.79
CA LEU A 35 -1.91 -18.46 15.64
C LEU A 35 -1.38 -17.02 15.75
N GLU A 36 -0.53 -16.74 16.74
CA GLU A 36 0.11 -15.42 16.91
C GLU A 36 0.94 -15.06 15.66
N ALA A 37 1.75 -16.00 15.17
CA ALA A 37 2.56 -15.79 13.98
C ALA A 37 1.70 -15.63 12.71
N TYR A 38 0.55 -16.29 12.63
CA TYR A 38 -0.42 -16.12 11.55
C TYR A 38 -1.01 -14.71 11.56
N GLU A 39 -1.46 -14.24 12.73
CA GLU A 39 -2.02 -12.90 12.89
C GLU A 39 -1.00 -11.81 12.53
N ASP A 40 0.24 -11.95 12.99
CA ASP A 40 1.34 -11.04 12.66
C ASP A 40 1.64 -11.04 11.15
N ALA A 41 1.71 -12.22 10.54
CA ALA A 41 1.97 -12.34 9.12
C ALA A 41 0.82 -11.73 8.28
N MET A 42 -0.45 -11.94 8.66
CA MET A 42 -1.60 -11.37 7.96
C MET A 42 -1.67 -9.84 8.04
N GLN A 43 -1.06 -9.22 9.05
CA GLN A 43 -0.95 -7.77 9.19
C GLN A 43 0.27 -7.18 8.48
N SER A 44 1.22 -8.03 8.08
CA SER A 44 2.47 -7.60 7.44
C SER A 44 2.27 -7.28 5.96
N SER A 45 2.91 -6.21 5.51
CA SER A 45 3.08 -5.89 4.08
C SER A 45 4.44 -6.38 3.54
N ASP A 46 5.23 -7.10 4.34
CA ASP A 46 6.52 -7.63 3.93
C ASP A 46 6.37 -9.09 3.45
N PRO A 47 6.59 -9.37 2.16
CA PRO A 47 6.52 -10.73 1.62
C PRO A 47 7.44 -11.73 2.33
N MET A 48 8.56 -11.27 2.92
CA MET A 48 9.48 -12.14 3.64
C MET A 48 8.89 -12.66 4.95
N VAL A 49 8.07 -11.86 5.63
CA VAL A 49 7.37 -12.29 6.86
C VAL A 49 6.37 -13.40 6.54
N LEU A 50 5.58 -13.22 5.47
CA LEU A 50 4.62 -14.24 5.01
C LEU A 50 5.32 -15.53 4.58
N GLN A 51 6.41 -15.41 3.84
CA GLN A 51 7.20 -16.57 3.43
C GLN A 51 7.81 -17.30 4.64
N SER A 52 8.33 -16.56 5.63
CA SER A 52 8.88 -17.11 6.86
C SER A 52 7.85 -17.91 7.66
N TYR A 53 6.59 -17.42 7.71
CA TYR A 53 5.49 -18.17 8.30
C TYR A 53 5.28 -19.50 7.59
N LEU A 54 5.17 -19.50 6.25
CA LEU A 54 4.96 -20.72 5.45
C LEU A 54 6.09 -21.74 5.60
N ASP A 55 7.33 -21.29 5.76
CA ASP A 55 8.50 -22.12 5.92
C ASP A 55 8.62 -22.70 7.34
N THR A 56 8.18 -21.95 8.35
CA THR A 56 8.25 -22.33 9.76
C THR A 56 7.10 -23.26 10.15
N TYR A 57 5.88 -22.94 9.71
CA TYR A 57 4.66 -23.64 10.12
C TYR A 57 4.10 -24.52 8.98
N LYS A 58 4.91 -25.49 8.56
CA LYS A 58 4.56 -26.37 7.43
C LYS A 58 3.32 -27.24 7.68
N ASP A 59 3.10 -27.58 8.95
CA ASP A 59 1.99 -28.42 9.42
C ASP A 59 0.85 -27.59 10.06
N ALA A 60 0.82 -26.27 9.82
CA ALA A 60 -0.27 -25.40 10.27
C ALA A 60 -1.59 -25.74 9.57
N ASP A 61 -2.69 -25.20 10.10
CA ASP A 61 -4.02 -25.31 9.50
C ASP A 61 -3.98 -24.89 8.02
N GLU A 62 -4.59 -25.69 7.16
CA GLU A 62 -4.62 -25.46 5.72
C GLU A 62 -5.25 -24.09 5.39
N ALA A 63 -6.30 -23.69 6.13
CA ALA A 63 -6.94 -22.40 5.92
C ALA A 63 -6.02 -21.21 6.26
N HIS A 64 -5.17 -21.33 7.30
CA HIS A 64 -4.16 -20.31 7.62
C HIS A 64 -3.11 -20.24 6.51
N ARG A 65 -2.58 -21.36 6.07
CA ARG A 65 -1.58 -21.42 5.00
C ARG A 65 -2.11 -20.86 3.69
N ASP A 66 -3.34 -21.22 3.31
CA ASP A 66 -3.99 -20.71 2.10
C ASP A 66 -4.21 -19.19 2.18
N SER A 67 -4.61 -18.68 3.34
CA SER A 67 -4.76 -17.23 3.56
C SER A 67 -3.44 -16.48 3.41
N ILE A 68 -2.36 -17.02 4.00
CA ILE A 68 -1.01 -16.43 3.86
C ILE A 68 -0.52 -16.50 2.41
N MET A 69 -0.74 -17.61 1.71
CA MET A 69 -0.36 -17.74 0.30
C MET A 69 -1.13 -16.74 -0.57
N ALA A 70 -2.44 -16.58 -0.34
CA ALA A 70 -3.25 -15.62 -1.06
C ALA A 70 -2.80 -14.18 -0.79
N HIS A 71 -2.47 -13.84 0.46
CA HIS A 71 -1.93 -12.53 0.83
C HIS A 71 -0.57 -12.26 0.17
N LEU A 72 0.33 -13.25 0.18
CA LEU A 72 1.63 -13.15 -0.48
C LEU A 72 1.50 -12.96 -2.00
N GLU A 73 0.57 -13.65 -2.64
CA GLU A 73 0.30 -13.49 -4.07
C GLU A 73 -0.27 -12.09 -4.37
N LEU A 74 -1.18 -11.60 -3.52
CA LEU A 74 -1.70 -10.23 -3.64
C LEU A 74 -0.60 -9.18 -3.54
N LEU A 75 0.34 -9.32 -2.60
CA LEU A 75 1.46 -8.39 -2.46
C LEU A 75 2.35 -8.41 -3.72
N LYS A 76 2.68 -9.59 -4.24
CA LYS A 76 3.45 -9.74 -5.49
C LYS A 76 2.74 -9.12 -6.68
N GLN A 77 1.44 -9.34 -6.81
CA GLN A 77 0.64 -8.76 -7.89
C GLN A 77 0.58 -7.23 -7.77
N THR A 78 0.42 -6.70 -6.56
CA THR A 78 0.41 -5.25 -6.30
C THR A 78 1.74 -4.61 -6.72
N ASP A 79 2.85 -5.23 -6.38
CA ASP A 79 4.20 -4.79 -6.75
C ASP A 79 4.44 -4.84 -8.27
N GLN A 80 3.97 -5.91 -8.91
CA GLN A 80 4.05 -6.05 -10.37
C GLN A 80 3.22 -4.98 -11.09
N ASP A 81 1.99 -4.75 -10.64
CA ASP A 81 1.10 -3.74 -11.22
C ASP A 81 1.65 -2.32 -10.99
N TRP A 82 2.25 -2.07 -9.81
CA TRP A 82 2.99 -0.84 -9.54
C TRP A 82 4.12 -0.62 -10.53
N THR A 83 4.97 -1.63 -10.69
CA THR A 83 6.09 -1.57 -11.63
C THR A 83 5.61 -1.29 -13.05
N ASN A 84 4.56 -1.96 -13.49
CA ASN A 84 3.97 -1.77 -14.82
C ASN A 84 3.41 -0.35 -15.00
N ALA A 85 2.73 0.19 -13.98
CA ALA A 85 2.19 1.55 -14.01
C ALA A 85 3.31 2.61 -14.11
N VAL A 86 4.40 2.43 -13.35
CA VAL A 86 5.56 3.33 -13.37
C VAL A 86 6.29 3.25 -14.70
N VAL A 87 6.53 2.05 -15.23
CA VAL A 87 7.21 1.84 -16.52
C VAL A 87 6.38 2.41 -17.67
N SER A 88 5.05 2.28 -17.62
CA SER A 88 4.17 2.93 -18.61
C SER A 88 4.31 4.45 -18.57
N GLY A 89 4.47 5.04 -17.39
CA GLY A 89 4.59 6.50 -17.20
C GLY A 89 3.36 7.29 -17.63
N SER A 90 2.24 6.64 -17.98
CA SER A 90 1.02 7.30 -18.38
C SER A 90 0.11 7.58 -17.18
N LYS A 91 -0.62 8.69 -17.23
CA LYS A 91 -1.59 9.06 -16.20
C LYS A 91 -2.67 7.99 -16.04
N GLU A 92 -3.14 7.43 -17.14
CA GLU A 92 -4.18 6.40 -17.18
C GLU A 92 -3.73 5.12 -16.47
N ALA A 93 -2.48 4.68 -16.67
CA ALA A 93 -1.94 3.50 -15.99
C ALA A 93 -1.77 3.74 -14.48
N LEU A 94 -1.30 4.92 -14.09
CA LEU A 94 -1.17 5.31 -12.69
C LEU A 94 -2.54 5.40 -12.01
N GLN A 95 -3.54 5.99 -12.67
CA GLN A 95 -4.90 6.06 -12.14
C GLN A 95 -5.53 4.68 -11.99
N ALA A 96 -5.39 3.81 -13.00
CA ALA A 96 -5.88 2.43 -12.95
C ALA A 96 -5.26 1.63 -11.80
N TYR A 97 -3.98 1.88 -11.49
CA TYR A 97 -3.33 1.29 -10.33
C TYR A 97 -3.99 1.76 -9.01
N LEU A 98 -4.26 3.07 -8.83
CA LEU A 98 -4.93 3.60 -7.64
C LEU A 98 -6.36 3.09 -7.48
N ASP A 99 -7.08 2.96 -8.59
CA ASP A 99 -8.46 2.46 -8.59
C ASP A 99 -8.51 0.99 -8.13
N LYS A 100 -7.50 0.20 -8.54
CA LYS A 100 -7.37 -1.20 -8.15
C LYS A 100 -6.84 -1.37 -6.72
N TYR A 101 -5.91 -0.50 -6.28
CA TYR A 101 -5.22 -0.58 -4.99
C TYR A 101 -5.30 0.74 -4.19
N PRO A 102 -6.50 1.16 -3.74
CA PRO A 102 -6.70 2.48 -3.12
C PRO A 102 -5.94 2.68 -1.79
N ASN A 103 -5.54 1.58 -1.14
CA ASN A 103 -4.78 1.57 0.12
C ASN A 103 -3.32 1.13 -0.08
N SER A 104 -2.82 1.15 -1.29
CA SER A 104 -1.42 0.80 -1.60
C SER A 104 -0.44 1.69 -0.83
N PRO A 105 0.71 1.14 -0.38
CA PRO A 105 1.81 1.93 0.16
C PRO A 105 2.37 2.94 -0.86
N HIS A 106 2.21 2.69 -2.16
CA HIS A 106 2.64 3.57 -3.25
C HIS A 106 1.65 4.70 -3.58
N LYS A 107 0.50 4.77 -2.89
CA LYS A 107 -0.55 5.76 -3.19
C LYS A 107 -0.01 7.19 -3.33
N GLN A 108 0.78 7.64 -2.35
CA GLN A 108 1.30 9.02 -2.37
C GLN A 108 2.28 9.24 -3.53
N GLU A 109 3.09 8.25 -3.85
CA GLU A 109 4.01 8.34 -4.98
C GLU A 109 3.27 8.42 -6.31
N VAL A 110 2.20 7.63 -6.47
CA VAL A 110 1.34 7.70 -7.66
C VAL A 110 0.70 9.09 -7.80
N LEU A 111 0.13 9.63 -6.71
CA LEU A 111 -0.48 10.97 -6.73
C LEU A 111 0.53 12.05 -7.12
N ASN A 112 1.76 11.98 -6.60
CA ASN A 112 2.83 12.91 -6.95
C ASN A 112 3.25 12.78 -8.43
N LYS A 113 3.24 11.57 -8.99
CA LYS A 113 3.53 11.36 -10.42
C LYS A 113 2.43 11.93 -11.30
N ILE A 114 1.16 11.73 -10.94
CA ILE A 114 0.01 12.30 -11.66
C ILE A 114 0.06 13.83 -11.60
N ASP A 115 0.31 14.43 -10.43
CA ASP A 115 0.49 15.87 -10.26
C ASP A 115 1.57 16.41 -11.20
N SER A 116 2.73 15.75 -11.25
CA SER A 116 3.83 16.15 -12.13
C SER A 116 3.49 16.04 -13.63
N ILE A 117 2.73 15.02 -14.02
CA ILE A 117 2.26 14.86 -15.41
C ILE A 117 1.31 15.99 -15.78
N ASP A 118 0.30 16.27 -14.95
CA ASP A 118 -0.70 17.28 -15.20
C ASP A 118 -0.07 18.69 -15.19
N TRP A 119 0.89 18.94 -14.30
CA TRP A 119 1.68 20.16 -14.32
C TRP A 119 2.46 20.36 -15.62
N ASN A 120 3.09 19.31 -16.13
CA ASN A 120 3.80 19.36 -17.41
C ASN A 120 2.85 19.62 -18.58
N VAL A 121 1.65 19.04 -18.56
CA VAL A 121 0.60 19.33 -19.55
C VAL A 121 0.20 20.79 -19.51
N ALA A 122 -0.06 21.33 -18.31
CA ALA A 122 -0.43 22.74 -18.13
C ALA A 122 0.67 23.70 -18.61
N LYS A 123 1.94 23.39 -18.25
CA LYS A 123 3.09 24.20 -18.71
C LYS A 123 3.26 24.18 -20.23
N ASN A 124 3.06 23.03 -20.86
CA ASN A 124 3.21 22.91 -22.32
C ASN A 124 2.09 23.64 -23.06
N ALA A 125 0.88 23.64 -22.54
CA ALA A 125 -0.25 24.41 -23.07
C ALA A 125 -0.09 25.93 -22.89
N ASP A 126 0.54 26.34 -21.77
CA ASP A 126 0.88 27.72 -21.38
C ASP A 126 -0.25 28.74 -21.61
N ASN A 127 -1.47 28.41 -21.19
CA ASN A 127 -2.64 29.28 -21.27
C ASN A 127 -3.44 29.26 -19.93
N VAL A 128 -4.37 30.22 -19.79
CA VAL A 128 -5.14 30.41 -18.57
C VAL A 128 -5.98 29.21 -18.22
N GLU A 129 -6.63 28.61 -19.22
CA GLU A 129 -7.53 27.46 -19.05
C GLU A 129 -6.78 26.22 -18.54
N ALA A 130 -5.58 25.96 -19.08
CA ALA A 130 -4.76 24.82 -18.67
C ALA A 130 -4.28 24.97 -17.21
N TYR A 131 -3.84 26.15 -16.81
CA TYR A 131 -3.44 26.39 -15.42
C TYR A 131 -4.62 26.35 -14.45
N GLN A 132 -5.79 26.83 -14.84
CA GLN A 132 -7.03 26.69 -14.06
C GLN A 132 -7.42 25.22 -13.89
N ALA A 133 -7.35 24.43 -14.95
CA ALA A 133 -7.65 23.01 -14.90
C ALA A 133 -6.70 22.26 -13.95
N TYR A 134 -5.39 22.58 -14.00
CA TYR A 134 -4.41 22.04 -13.07
C TYR A 134 -4.75 22.39 -11.61
N LEU A 135 -4.97 23.68 -11.31
CA LEU A 135 -5.28 24.14 -9.95
C LEU A 135 -6.57 23.53 -9.40
N ALA A 136 -7.58 23.31 -10.26
CA ALA A 136 -8.83 22.68 -9.87
C ALA A 136 -8.66 21.17 -9.57
N ALA A 137 -7.77 20.49 -10.29
CA ALA A 137 -7.52 19.05 -10.12
C ALA A 137 -6.57 18.74 -8.94
N HIS A 138 -5.67 19.67 -8.59
CA HIS A 138 -4.59 19.48 -7.64
C HIS A 138 -4.57 20.58 -6.56
N ALA A 139 -5.64 20.64 -5.74
CA ALA A 139 -5.76 21.67 -4.69
C ALA A 139 -4.62 21.66 -3.66
N ASP A 140 -4.01 20.47 -3.44
CA ASP A 140 -2.85 20.26 -2.56
C ASP A 140 -1.60 19.85 -3.36
N GLY A 141 -1.53 20.22 -4.65
CA GLY A 141 -0.43 19.83 -5.56
C GLY A 141 0.88 20.55 -5.24
N SER A 142 1.97 19.98 -5.72
CA SER A 142 3.33 20.50 -5.47
C SER A 142 3.62 21.81 -6.21
N HIS A 143 2.81 22.18 -7.23
CA HIS A 143 3.07 23.30 -8.14
C HIS A 143 2.00 24.40 -8.10
N ILE A 144 1.25 24.53 -6.98
CA ILE A 144 0.16 25.52 -6.84
C ILE A 144 0.66 26.95 -7.07
N GLU A 145 1.71 27.37 -6.36
CA GLU A 145 2.26 28.72 -6.46
C GLU A 145 2.79 29.01 -7.88
N GLU A 146 3.49 28.01 -8.47
CA GLU A 146 3.99 28.14 -9.83
C GLU A 146 2.85 28.27 -10.85
N ALA A 147 1.79 27.48 -10.69
CA ALA A 147 0.61 27.51 -11.57
C ALA A 147 -0.15 28.84 -11.47
N GLU A 148 -0.34 29.36 -10.26
CA GLU A 148 -0.98 30.69 -10.06
C GLU A 148 -0.17 31.79 -10.72
N ASN A 149 1.14 31.80 -10.56
CA ASN A 149 2.04 32.77 -11.15
C ASN A 149 2.07 32.70 -12.68
N ALA A 150 2.10 31.47 -13.22
CA ALA A 150 2.04 31.21 -14.66
C ALA A 150 0.69 31.66 -15.26
N MET A 151 -0.41 31.36 -14.57
CA MET A 151 -1.75 31.81 -14.96
C MET A 151 -1.87 33.31 -15.02
N LYS A 152 -1.34 34.03 -14.02
CA LYS A 152 -1.31 35.52 -14.01
C LYS A 152 -0.55 36.10 -15.21
N LYS A 153 0.61 35.48 -15.54
CA LYS A 153 1.40 35.86 -16.72
C LYS A 153 0.65 35.61 -18.02
N ALA A 154 0.02 34.41 -18.16
CA ALA A 154 -0.79 34.08 -19.32
C ALA A 154 -1.91 35.06 -19.52
N LYS A 155 -2.68 35.35 -18.46
CA LYS A 155 -3.76 36.34 -18.50
C LYS A 155 -3.28 37.74 -18.91
N SER A 156 -2.13 38.20 -18.40
CA SER A 156 -1.56 39.50 -18.79
C SER A 156 -1.11 39.53 -20.24
N ARG A 157 -0.69 38.40 -20.81
CA ARG A 157 -0.30 38.24 -22.21
C ARG A 157 -1.49 38.35 -23.16
N ASP A 158 -2.64 37.79 -22.73
CA ASP A 158 -3.84 37.67 -23.54
C ASP A 158 -4.72 38.95 -23.50
N LEU A 159 -4.42 39.94 -22.61
CA LEU A 159 -5.09 41.22 -22.61
C LEU A 159 -4.87 41.98 -23.93
N GLN A 160 -5.96 42.55 -24.49
CA GLN A 160 -5.86 43.42 -25.65
C GLN A 160 -5.03 44.67 -25.33
N PRO A 161 -4.42 45.33 -26.33
CA PRO A 161 -3.59 46.52 -26.10
C PRO A 161 -4.30 47.61 -25.30
N GLU A 162 -5.58 47.83 -25.59
CA GLU A 162 -6.43 48.83 -24.89
C GLU A 162 -6.65 48.49 -23.42
N GLU A 163 -6.82 47.20 -23.09
CA GLU A 163 -6.94 46.72 -21.69
C GLU A 163 -5.61 46.82 -20.94
N LYS A 164 -4.47 46.58 -21.64
CA LYS A 164 -3.10 46.72 -21.07
C LYS A 164 -2.84 48.21 -20.67
N ASP A 165 -3.25 49.16 -21.50
CA ASP A 165 -3.09 50.55 -21.21
C ASP A 165 -3.97 51.00 -20.04
N MET A 166 -5.19 50.47 -19.92
CA MET A 166 -6.10 50.74 -18.80
C MET A 166 -5.51 50.20 -17.48
N VAL A 167 -5.05 48.97 -17.47
CA VAL A 167 -4.42 48.33 -16.28
C VAL A 167 -3.16 49.12 -15.88
N SER A 168 -2.31 49.48 -16.83
CA SER A 168 -1.11 50.27 -16.58
C SER A 168 -1.41 51.64 -16.00
N SER A 169 -2.51 52.29 -16.43
CA SER A 169 -2.95 53.60 -15.90
C SER A 169 -3.43 53.49 -14.45
N LEU A 170 -4.14 52.44 -14.09
CA LEU A 170 -4.60 52.20 -12.71
C LEU A 170 -3.43 52.03 -11.72
N PHE A 171 -2.36 51.30 -12.11
CA PHE A 171 -1.19 51.12 -11.25
C PHE A 171 -0.23 52.30 -11.19
N ARG A 172 -0.36 53.33 -12.05
CA ARG A 172 0.46 54.53 -12.07
C ARG A 172 0.00 55.60 -11.07
N HIS A 173 -1.16 55.43 -10.46
CA HIS A 173 -1.79 56.33 -9.52
C HIS A 173 -1.73 55.90 -8.05
N PHE A 174 -1.01 54.82 -7.77
CA PHE A 174 -0.63 54.36 -6.43
C PHE A 174 0.89 54.40 -6.23
#